data_b4f74023ae137f2ce8361dded89c4c1b
#
_entry.id   b4f74023ae137f2ce8361dded89c4c1b
#
_cell.length_a   1.000
_cell.length_b   1.000
_cell.length_c   1.000
_cell.angle_alpha   90.00
_cell.angle_beta   90.00
_cell.angle_gamma   90.00
#
_symmetry.space_group_name_H-M   'P 1'
#
loop_
_entity.id
_entity.type
_entity.pdbx_description
1 polymer ?
#
loop_
_entity_poly.entity_id
_entity_poly.type
_entity_poly.pdbx_seq_one_letter_code
_entity_poly.pdbx_strand_id
1 'polypeptide(L)'
;MYDLLNEKGANKIKIFCGGGGTILPKEIKSLEAYGITKIYHPDDGRKMGLQGMINDLVKKCDFPTGIDQINNYEKLKFDNPSLIGNIISSAENYGDKNLSILNKIKSTVKNKNIPVLGITGTGGAGKSSLVDELVRRFLLDFKNKNLAIISVDPSKRKTGGALLGDRIRMNAINNNRVYMRSLATRQSNLALSKHVAQAIDILKYSSFDLIILETSGIGQSDTEILDHSDVSLYVMTPEFGAATQLEKIDMLDFANVVALNKFDKRGSLDAIRDVKKQYRRNHNLWDTDDKDIPVYGTIASQFNDPGMNTLYKHLMDLVNEFSSNDFSSSFNLENDISEKIFIIPPKRVRYLSEISENNRIFDKNLEAQIEIADRLYGLTLALKELENNSIAYKEIESKIKTISLDFNPRNQKIIDHWKEFCESYKKDFFSFNVRGKNIKIATTSNSLSNSKIPKVVLPKFSSWGDIIRWTNKENCLLYTSPSPR
;
A
#
# COMPACT_ATOMS: atom_id res chain seq x y z
N MET A 1 -3.47 24.68 4.26
CA MET A 1 -3.24 23.61 5.27
C MET A 1 -3.96 23.96 6.59
N TYR A 2 -3.74 25.10 7.21
CA TYR A 2 -4.38 25.51 8.48
C TYR A 2 -5.92 25.49 8.36
N ASP A 3 -6.49 26.13 7.34
CA ASP A 3 -7.93 26.15 7.10
C ASP A 3 -8.51 24.76 6.90
N LEU A 4 -7.85 23.92 6.10
CA LEU A 4 -8.27 22.55 5.85
C LEU A 4 -8.27 21.70 7.14
N LEU A 5 -7.30 21.92 8.02
CA LEU A 5 -7.29 21.25 9.33
C LEU A 5 -8.44 21.72 10.20
N ASN A 6 -8.76 23.01 10.21
CA ASN A 6 -9.91 23.54 10.95
C ASN A 6 -11.24 23.00 10.39
N GLU A 7 -11.43 23.01 9.07
CA GLU A 7 -12.60 22.43 8.40
C GLU A 7 -12.80 20.93 8.72
N LYS A 8 -11.69 20.20 8.86
CA LYS A 8 -11.69 18.78 9.23
C LYS A 8 -11.79 18.53 10.74
N GLY A 9 -11.98 19.57 11.58
CA GLY A 9 -12.05 19.45 13.04
C GLY A 9 -10.72 19.15 13.72
N ALA A 10 -9.60 19.34 13.02
CA ALA A 10 -8.23 19.06 13.50
C ALA A 10 -7.49 20.32 13.97
N ASN A 11 -8.21 21.28 14.55
CA ASN A 11 -7.71 22.59 15.02
C ASN A 11 -6.64 22.53 16.13
N LYS A 12 -6.52 21.38 16.81
CA LYS A 12 -5.51 21.17 17.86
C LYS A 12 -4.13 20.77 17.30
N ILE A 13 -4.04 20.41 16.02
CA ILE A 13 -2.76 20.05 15.40
C ILE A 13 -1.87 21.28 15.31
N LYS A 14 -0.65 21.18 15.85
CA LYS A 14 0.34 22.24 15.82
C LYS A 14 1.11 22.21 14.50
N ILE A 15 1.21 23.38 13.85
CA ILE A 15 1.91 23.54 12.59
C ILE A 15 3.23 24.28 12.84
N PHE A 16 4.34 23.63 12.48
CA PHE A 16 5.67 24.19 12.56
C PHE A 16 6.28 24.28 11.17
N CYS A 17 6.90 25.39 10.86
CA CYS A 17 7.58 25.61 9.58
C CYS A 17 9.01 26.07 9.81
N GLY A 18 9.88 25.79 8.86
CA GLY A 18 11.22 26.35 8.76
C GLY A 18 11.35 27.10 7.44
N GLY A 19 11.83 28.30 7.48
CA GLY A 19 12.11 29.09 6.28
C GLY A 19 13.60 29.36 6.15
N GLY A 20 14.19 29.06 4.99
CA GLY A 20 15.62 29.25 4.72
C GLY A 20 16.04 30.71 4.51
N GLY A 21 15.55 31.66 5.31
CA GLY A 21 15.89 33.07 5.23
C GLY A 21 15.10 33.87 4.18
N THR A 22 14.17 33.24 3.49
CA THR A 22 13.34 33.89 2.45
C THR A 22 12.06 34.51 3.00
N ILE A 23 11.66 34.15 4.24
CA ILE A 23 10.45 34.66 4.88
C ILE A 23 10.82 35.87 5.75
N LEU A 24 10.17 37.00 5.51
CA LEU A 24 10.41 38.22 6.25
C LEU A 24 9.82 38.14 7.67
N PRO A 25 10.45 38.81 8.69
CA PRO A 25 9.93 38.83 10.06
C PRO A 25 8.49 39.34 10.20
N LYS A 26 8.03 40.22 9.29
CA LYS A 26 6.65 40.69 9.23
C LYS A 26 5.69 39.61 8.78
N GLU A 27 6.09 38.80 7.79
CA GLU A 27 5.31 37.68 7.28
C GLU A 27 5.19 36.57 8.32
N ILE A 28 6.28 36.28 9.06
CA ILE A 28 6.27 35.32 10.17
C ILE A 28 5.22 35.72 11.20
N LYS A 29 5.24 37.00 11.66
CA LYS A 29 4.26 37.51 12.61
C LYS A 29 2.82 37.39 12.07
N SER A 30 2.61 37.72 10.82
CA SER A 30 1.28 37.61 10.18
C SER A 30 0.79 36.16 10.13
N LEU A 31 1.64 35.20 9.75
CA LEU A 31 1.30 33.80 9.69
C LEU A 31 1.11 33.17 11.08
N GLU A 32 1.92 33.55 12.07
CA GLU A 32 1.72 33.12 13.45
C GLU A 32 0.41 33.65 14.01
N ALA A 33 0.06 34.92 13.72
CA ALA A 33 -1.23 35.49 14.09
C ALA A 33 -2.42 34.83 13.36
N TYR A 34 -2.21 34.35 12.15
CA TYR A 34 -3.20 33.58 11.37
C TYR A 34 -3.49 32.18 11.96
N GLY A 35 -2.54 31.62 12.73
CA GLY A 35 -2.75 30.33 13.40
C GLY A 35 -1.63 29.30 13.23
N ILE A 36 -0.55 29.66 12.52
CA ILE A 36 0.65 28.81 12.47
C ILE A 36 1.34 28.88 13.83
N THR A 37 1.66 27.74 14.41
CA THR A 37 2.17 27.68 15.80
C THR A 37 3.54 28.33 15.94
N LYS A 38 4.45 28.07 14.98
CA LYS A 38 5.78 28.66 14.95
C LYS A 38 6.42 28.53 13.59
N ILE A 39 7.07 29.61 13.15
CA ILE A 39 7.96 29.59 11.98
C ILE A 39 9.37 29.90 12.49
N TYR A 40 10.28 28.94 12.35
CA TYR A 40 11.67 29.12 12.76
C TYR A 40 12.46 29.87 11.69
N HIS A 41 12.93 31.07 12.04
CA HIS A 41 13.85 31.84 11.23
C HIS A 41 15.31 31.35 11.47
N PRO A 42 16.25 31.51 10.53
CA PRO A 42 17.66 31.16 10.73
C PRO A 42 18.28 31.76 11.99
N ASP A 43 17.83 32.95 12.39
CA ASP A 43 18.29 33.59 13.63
C ASP A 43 17.83 32.87 14.91
N ASP A 44 16.69 32.15 14.84
CA ASP A 44 16.26 31.31 15.97
C ASP A 44 17.26 30.15 16.13
N GLY A 45 17.73 29.57 15.01
CA GLY A 45 18.78 28.55 15.03
C GLY A 45 20.10 29.06 15.60
N ARG A 46 20.49 30.31 15.30
CA ARG A 46 21.70 30.93 15.86
C ARG A 46 21.58 31.19 17.37
N LYS A 47 20.40 31.59 17.82
CA LYS A 47 20.16 31.92 19.25
C LYS A 47 19.96 30.68 20.12
N MET A 48 19.18 29.72 19.66
CA MET A 48 18.77 28.55 20.46
C MET A 48 19.55 27.28 20.15
N GLY A 49 20.25 27.25 19.01
CA GLY A 49 20.82 26.03 18.47
C GLY A 49 19.75 25.01 18.03
N LEU A 50 20.15 23.95 17.39
CA LEU A 50 19.24 22.89 16.95
C LEU A 50 18.49 22.24 18.12
N GLN A 51 19.20 21.92 19.20
CA GLN A 51 18.61 21.34 20.40
C GLN A 51 17.57 22.26 21.06
N GLY A 52 17.84 23.57 21.11
CA GLY A 52 16.88 24.53 21.64
C GLY A 52 15.61 24.63 20.81
N MET A 53 15.73 24.60 19.50
CA MET A 53 14.57 24.57 18.58
C MET A 53 13.73 23.30 18.77
N ILE A 54 14.37 22.14 18.89
CA ILE A 54 13.69 20.87 19.16
C ILE A 54 12.96 20.93 20.51
N ASN A 55 13.61 21.43 21.56
CA ASN A 55 13.02 21.58 22.88
C ASN A 55 11.80 22.53 22.86
N ASP A 56 11.87 23.63 22.13
CA ASP A 56 10.73 24.57 21.97
C ASP A 56 9.56 23.89 21.24
N LEU A 57 9.84 23.13 20.19
CA LEU A 57 8.84 22.35 19.45
C LEU A 57 8.16 21.33 20.37
N VAL A 58 8.95 20.52 21.09
CA VAL A 58 8.43 19.51 22.02
C VAL A 58 7.57 20.16 23.09
N LYS A 59 8.04 21.27 23.70
CA LYS A 59 7.28 21.99 24.72
C LYS A 59 5.94 22.52 24.20
N LYS A 60 5.87 22.98 22.96
CA LYS A 60 4.62 23.47 22.34
C LYS A 60 3.68 22.35 21.93
N CYS A 61 4.20 21.14 21.72
CA CYS A 61 3.42 19.94 21.44
C CYS A 61 2.98 19.20 22.72
N ASP A 62 3.56 19.52 23.87
CA ASP A 62 3.25 18.89 25.15
C ASP A 62 2.01 19.53 25.78
N PHE A 63 0.84 19.10 25.33
CA PHE A 63 -0.45 19.51 25.86
C PHE A 63 -1.39 18.30 26.01
N PRO A 64 -2.30 18.34 26.98
CA PRO A 64 -3.24 17.26 27.22
C PRO A 64 -4.15 17.00 26.01
N THR A 65 -4.24 15.76 25.56
CA THR A 65 -5.18 15.34 24.50
C THR A 65 -6.37 14.59 25.10
N GLY A 66 -7.60 14.95 24.72
CA GLY A 66 -8.80 14.19 25.05
C GLY A 66 -9.45 14.48 26.43
N ILE A 67 -8.85 15.30 27.31
CA ILE A 67 -9.41 15.57 28.65
C ILE A 67 -10.85 16.07 28.57
N ASP A 68 -11.14 17.05 27.72
CA ASP A 68 -12.44 17.72 27.66
C ASP A 68 -13.47 16.98 26.77
N GLN A 69 -13.02 16.01 26.00
CA GLN A 69 -13.85 15.35 24.98
C GLN A 69 -14.70 14.21 25.57
N ILE A 70 -14.33 13.65 26.71
CA ILE A 70 -15.04 12.52 27.31
C ILE A 70 -16.47 12.87 27.68
N ASN A 71 -16.75 14.13 28.02
CA ASN A 71 -18.10 14.61 28.32
C ASN A 71 -19.06 14.54 27.11
N ASN A 72 -18.51 14.39 25.89
CA ASN A 72 -19.30 14.24 24.67
C ASN A 72 -19.56 12.76 24.31
N TYR A 73 -19.36 11.82 25.24
CA TYR A 73 -19.51 10.37 24.97
C TYR A 73 -20.88 9.99 24.39
N GLU A 74 -21.94 10.71 24.70
CA GLU A 74 -23.29 10.49 24.15
C GLU A 74 -23.38 10.71 22.63
N LYS A 75 -22.42 11.47 22.05
CA LYS A 75 -22.31 11.73 20.62
C LYS A 75 -21.43 10.71 19.88
N LEU A 76 -20.97 9.66 20.59
CA LEU A 76 -20.18 8.60 19.99
C LEU A 76 -20.99 7.86 18.93
N LYS A 77 -20.48 7.84 17.72
CA LYS A 77 -20.97 7.07 16.57
C LYS A 77 -19.81 6.61 15.73
N PHE A 78 -19.97 5.54 14.96
CA PHE A 78 -18.94 4.97 14.11
C PHE A 78 -18.40 5.97 13.06
N ASP A 79 -19.20 6.94 12.64
CA ASP A 79 -18.88 7.97 11.64
C ASP A 79 -18.07 9.15 12.22
N ASN A 80 -17.77 9.15 13.52
CA ASN A 80 -16.94 10.17 14.17
C ASN A 80 -15.62 9.61 14.73
N PRO A 81 -14.65 9.25 13.86
CA PRO A 81 -13.39 8.65 14.27
C PRO A 81 -12.54 9.57 15.18
N SER A 82 -12.66 10.88 15.02
CA SER A 82 -11.96 11.84 15.86
C SER A 82 -12.43 11.79 17.31
N LEU A 83 -13.73 11.76 17.54
CA LEU A 83 -14.29 11.68 18.90
C LEU A 83 -13.98 10.31 19.54
N ILE A 84 -14.11 9.22 18.80
CA ILE A 84 -13.74 7.88 19.28
C ILE A 84 -12.27 7.86 19.72
N GLY A 85 -11.36 8.36 18.88
CA GLY A 85 -9.93 8.42 19.18
C GLY A 85 -9.61 9.27 20.41
N ASN A 86 -10.29 10.40 20.58
CA ASN A 86 -10.13 11.28 21.74
C ASN A 86 -10.60 10.63 23.03
N ILE A 87 -11.75 9.92 23.00
CA ILE A 87 -12.28 9.25 24.19
C ILE A 87 -11.43 8.03 24.56
N ILE A 88 -10.93 7.27 23.60
CA ILE A 88 -9.97 6.19 23.88
C ILE A 88 -8.68 6.78 24.50
N SER A 89 -8.15 7.87 23.95
CA SER A 89 -6.96 8.55 24.51
C SER A 89 -7.22 9.07 25.93
N SER A 90 -8.43 9.54 26.20
CA SER A 90 -8.83 9.96 27.55
C SER A 90 -8.92 8.78 28.52
N ALA A 91 -9.41 7.63 28.09
CA ALA A 91 -9.40 6.41 28.88
C ALA A 91 -7.97 5.92 29.17
N GLU A 92 -7.06 5.98 28.20
CA GLU A 92 -5.66 5.59 28.38
C GLU A 92 -4.87 6.50 29.34
N ASN A 93 -5.06 7.83 29.23
CA ASN A 93 -4.20 8.79 29.94
C ASN A 93 -4.83 9.31 31.24
N TYR A 94 -6.15 9.27 31.35
CA TYR A 94 -6.91 9.88 32.45
C TYR A 94 -8.04 8.97 32.96
N GLY A 95 -7.87 7.65 32.87
CA GLY A 95 -8.88 6.65 33.22
C GLY A 95 -9.45 6.85 34.62
N ASP A 96 -8.58 7.11 35.63
CA ASP A 96 -9.00 7.29 37.02
C ASP A 96 -9.91 8.53 37.20
N LYS A 97 -9.64 9.62 36.47
CA LYS A 97 -10.47 10.84 36.52
C LYS A 97 -11.81 10.66 35.82
N ASN A 98 -11.91 9.71 34.91
CA ASN A 98 -13.05 9.50 34.04
C ASN A 98 -13.84 8.21 34.34
N LEU A 99 -13.56 7.57 35.47
CA LEU A 99 -14.15 6.28 35.88
C LEU A 99 -15.70 6.30 35.85
N SER A 100 -16.34 7.39 36.27
CA SER A 100 -17.79 7.50 36.28
C SER A 100 -18.40 7.41 34.87
N ILE A 101 -17.77 8.02 33.89
CA ILE A 101 -18.23 8.03 32.49
C ILE A 101 -17.91 6.66 31.84
N LEU A 102 -16.72 6.13 32.07
CA LEU A 102 -16.34 4.80 31.58
C LEU A 102 -17.25 3.71 32.12
N ASN A 103 -17.65 3.78 33.40
CA ASN A 103 -18.62 2.86 33.98
C ASN A 103 -20.03 3.01 33.37
N LYS A 104 -20.48 4.23 33.03
CA LYS A 104 -21.72 4.45 32.29
C LYS A 104 -21.68 3.82 30.91
N ILE A 105 -20.59 4.02 30.15
CA ILE A 105 -20.37 3.39 28.84
C ILE A 105 -20.46 1.87 29.01
N LYS A 106 -19.70 1.29 29.93
CA LYS A 106 -19.67 -0.15 30.23
C LYS A 106 -21.06 -0.70 30.56
N SER A 107 -21.80 -0.01 31.41
CA SER A 107 -23.16 -0.46 31.79
C SER A 107 -24.15 -0.43 30.61
N THR A 108 -24.00 0.57 29.71
CA THR A 108 -24.87 0.70 28.53
C THR A 108 -24.57 -0.39 27.48
N VAL A 109 -23.31 -0.82 27.36
CA VAL A 109 -22.93 -1.84 26.36
C VAL A 109 -23.06 -3.28 26.86
N LYS A 110 -23.27 -3.49 28.16
CA LYS A 110 -23.34 -4.83 28.77
C LYS A 110 -24.35 -5.76 28.09
N ASN A 111 -25.42 -5.21 27.55
CA ASN A 111 -26.51 -5.97 26.89
C ASN A 111 -26.38 -5.91 25.32
N LYS A 112 -25.32 -5.35 24.78
CA LYS A 112 -25.10 -5.30 23.33
C LYS A 112 -24.26 -6.49 22.92
N ASN A 113 -24.83 -7.43 22.16
CA ASN A 113 -24.12 -8.57 21.60
C ASN A 113 -23.35 -8.16 20.33
N ILE A 114 -22.31 -7.36 20.50
CA ILE A 114 -21.37 -6.99 19.42
C ILE A 114 -20.16 -7.91 19.55
N PRO A 115 -19.93 -8.79 18.56
CA PRO A 115 -18.87 -9.79 18.63
C PRO A 115 -17.48 -9.17 18.56
N VAL A 116 -16.55 -9.79 19.27
CA VAL A 116 -15.13 -9.47 19.25
C VAL A 116 -14.34 -10.66 18.73
N LEU A 117 -13.69 -10.50 17.58
CA LEU A 117 -12.79 -11.49 17.00
C LEU A 117 -11.35 -11.20 17.48
N GLY A 118 -10.81 -12.07 18.32
CA GLY A 118 -9.43 -12.01 18.79
C GLY A 118 -8.49 -12.72 17.82
N ILE A 119 -7.43 -12.05 17.40
CA ILE A 119 -6.40 -12.60 16.50
C ILE A 119 -5.05 -12.52 17.18
N THR A 120 -4.46 -13.68 17.44
CA THR A 120 -3.12 -13.80 18.00
C THR A 120 -2.28 -14.79 17.20
N GLY A 121 -1.03 -15.00 17.58
CA GLY A 121 -0.16 -15.96 16.92
C GLY A 121 1.29 -15.55 16.91
N THR A 122 2.16 -16.40 16.37
CA THR A 122 3.61 -16.23 16.41
C THR A 122 4.10 -14.95 15.74
N GLY A 123 5.21 -14.42 16.24
CA GLY A 123 5.87 -13.27 15.61
C GLY A 123 6.24 -13.57 14.16
N GLY A 124 5.92 -12.63 13.26
CA GLY A 124 6.19 -12.80 11.83
C GLY A 124 5.26 -13.78 11.09
N ALA A 125 4.21 -14.31 11.72
CA ALA A 125 3.24 -15.20 11.05
C ALA A 125 2.41 -14.50 9.98
N GLY A 126 2.41 -13.16 9.94
CA GLY A 126 1.63 -12.37 8.96
C GLY A 126 0.23 -12.04 9.43
N LYS A 127 0.02 -11.89 10.75
CA LYS A 127 -1.25 -11.50 11.35
C LYS A 127 -1.87 -10.27 10.70
N SER A 128 -1.14 -9.17 10.66
CA SER A 128 -1.65 -7.90 10.10
C SER A 128 -2.02 -8.00 8.63
N SER A 129 -1.29 -8.81 7.83
CA SER A 129 -1.67 -9.08 6.43
C SER A 129 -2.94 -9.93 6.34
N LEU A 130 -3.10 -10.88 7.26
CA LEU A 130 -4.29 -11.71 7.35
C LEU A 130 -5.50 -10.86 7.79
N VAL A 131 -5.32 -9.96 8.75
CA VAL A 131 -6.35 -9.00 9.18
C VAL A 131 -6.77 -8.11 8.01
N ASP A 132 -5.82 -7.57 7.23
CA ASP A 132 -6.12 -6.73 6.06
C ASP A 132 -6.98 -7.49 5.02
N GLU A 133 -6.66 -8.76 4.78
CA GLU A 133 -7.44 -9.64 3.89
C GLU A 133 -8.82 -10.00 4.45
N LEU A 134 -8.97 -10.18 5.77
CA LEU A 134 -10.28 -10.35 6.41
C LEU A 134 -11.14 -9.09 6.31
N VAL A 135 -10.55 -7.92 6.57
CA VAL A 135 -11.24 -6.62 6.42
C VAL A 135 -11.70 -6.39 5.00
N ARG A 136 -10.87 -6.72 4.01
CA ARG A 136 -11.21 -6.61 2.59
C ARG A 136 -12.44 -7.46 2.25
N ARG A 137 -12.46 -8.73 2.69
CA ARG A 137 -13.60 -9.63 2.48
C ARG A 137 -14.85 -9.14 3.18
N PHE A 138 -14.73 -8.68 4.41
CA PHE A 138 -15.83 -8.10 5.19
C PHE A 138 -16.47 -6.91 4.46
N LEU A 139 -15.67 -6.00 3.92
CA LEU A 139 -16.16 -4.83 3.19
C LEU A 139 -16.85 -5.18 1.87
N LEU A 140 -16.44 -6.27 1.23
CA LEU A 140 -17.07 -6.77 0.00
C LEU A 140 -18.38 -7.49 0.29
N ASP A 141 -18.41 -8.28 1.35
CA ASP A 141 -19.54 -9.13 1.74
C ASP A 141 -20.66 -8.31 2.38
N PHE A 142 -20.34 -7.50 3.37
CA PHE A 142 -21.30 -6.71 4.15
C PHE A 142 -21.25 -5.24 3.78
N LYS A 143 -22.09 -4.80 2.85
CA LYS A 143 -22.09 -3.40 2.35
C LYS A 143 -22.52 -2.36 3.40
N ASN A 144 -23.34 -2.76 4.38
CA ASN A 144 -23.98 -1.87 5.36
C ASN A 144 -23.45 -2.02 6.78
N LYS A 145 -22.40 -2.85 7.00
CA LYS A 145 -21.82 -3.07 8.33
C LYS A 145 -20.51 -2.31 8.50
N ASN A 146 -20.21 -1.98 9.76
CA ASN A 146 -19.06 -1.20 10.18
C ASN A 146 -18.15 -2.05 11.05
N LEU A 147 -16.85 -1.92 10.83
CA LEU A 147 -15.80 -2.70 11.48
C LEU A 147 -14.86 -1.81 12.28
N ALA A 148 -14.51 -2.22 13.49
CA ALA A 148 -13.42 -1.60 14.23
C ALA A 148 -12.26 -2.57 14.45
N ILE A 149 -11.03 -2.05 14.45
CA ILE A 149 -9.81 -2.81 14.69
C ILE A 149 -9.05 -2.16 15.85
N ILE A 150 -8.68 -2.97 16.83
CA ILE A 150 -7.70 -2.63 17.86
C ILE A 150 -6.46 -3.49 17.61
N SER A 151 -5.35 -2.87 17.26
CA SER A 151 -4.07 -3.55 17.15
C SER A 151 -3.21 -3.18 18.35
N VAL A 152 -2.70 -4.17 19.06
CA VAL A 152 -1.88 -3.97 20.24
C VAL A 152 -0.43 -4.26 19.90
N ASP A 153 0.39 -3.20 19.88
CA ASP A 153 1.81 -3.24 19.51
C ASP A 153 2.73 -3.34 20.74
N PRO A 154 3.82 -4.11 20.63
CA PRO A 154 4.79 -4.20 21.72
C PRO A 154 5.57 -2.90 21.85
N SER A 155 5.87 -2.51 23.07
CA SER A 155 6.75 -1.37 23.34
C SER A 155 8.21 -1.79 23.34
N LYS A 156 9.09 -0.97 22.76
CA LYS A 156 10.54 -1.18 22.84
C LYS A 156 11.03 -0.99 24.28
N ARG A 157 11.69 -2.01 24.85
CA ARG A 157 12.24 -1.95 26.22
C ARG A 157 13.15 -0.72 26.46
N LYS A 158 13.98 -0.35 25.46
CA LYS A 158 14.98 0.71 25.61
C LYS A 158 14.37 2.12 25.54
N THR A 159 13.33 2.32 24.75
CA THR A 159 12.78 3.67 24.46
C THR A 159 11.36 3.88 24.97
N GLY A 160 10.66 2.81 25.40
CA GLY A 160 9.25 2.85 25.80
C GLY A 160 8.28 3.17 24.65
N GLY A 161 8.79 3.40 23.43
CA GLY A 161 7.98 3.74 22.27
C GLY A 161 7.34 2.49 21.62
N ALA A 162 6.08 2.62 21.19
CA ALA A 162 5.40 1.59 20.42
C ALA A 162 5.87 1.53 18.97
N LEU A 163 5.81 0.34 18.37
CA LEU A 163 6.10 0.12 16.96
C LEU A 163 4.80 0.25 16.15
N LEU A 164 4.32 1.44 15.91
CA LEU A 164 3.05 1.71 15.23
C LEU A 164 3.12 1.49 13.70
N GLY A 165 3.72 0.37 13.25
CA GLY A 165 3.94 0.09 11.83
C GLY A 165 2.78 -0.59 11.11
N ASP A 166 1.84 -1.22 11.82
CA ASP A 166 0.84 -2.08 11.21
C ASP A 166 -0.21 -1.29 10.42
N ARG A 167 -0.61 -0.12 10.91
CA ARG A 167 -1.55 0.74 10.21
C ARG A 167 -1.08 1.16 8.80
N ILE A 168 0.23 1.37 8.61
CA ILE A 168 0.80 1.76 7.31
C ILE A 168 0.75 0.61 6.31
N ARG A 169 0.76 -0.63 6.79
CA ARG A 169 0.78 -1.84 5.95
C ARG A 169 -0.60 -2.30 5.52
N MET A 170 -1.65 -1.90 6.25
CA MET A 170 -3.02 -2.28 5.93
C MET A 170 -3.62 -1.33 4.90
N ASN A 171 -4.11 -1.88 3.79
CA ASN A 171 -4.71 -1.11 2.70
C ASN A 171 -6.25 -1.02 2.82
N ALA A 172 -6.89 -2.07 3.32
CA ALA A 172 -8.34 -2.16 3.41
C ALA A 172 -8.96 -1.22 4.47
N ILE A 173 -8.17 -0.72 5.41
CA ILE A 173 -8.62 0.21 6.46
C ILE A 173 -8.93 1.63 5.96
N ASN A 174 -8.52 1.98 4.74
CA ASN A 174 -8.81 3.29 4.16
C ASN A 174 -10.24 3.34 3.59
N ASN A 175 -11.21 3.12 4.47
CA ASN A 175 -12.65 3.08 4.15
C ASN A 175 -13.44 3.72 5.29
N ASN A 176 -14.49 4.49 4.98
CA ASN A 176 -15.31 5.20 5.98
C ASN A 176 -16.05 4.26 6.95
N ARG A 177 -16.18 2.97 6.62
CA ARG A 177 -16.81 1.95 7.45
C ARG A 177 -15.82 1.21 8.35
N VAL A 178 -14.54 1.56 8.29
CA VAL A 178 -13.49 0.92 9.09
C VAL A 178 -12.81 1.93 9.99
N TYR A 179 -12.78 1.63 11.28
CA TYR A 179 -12.01 2.38 12.26
C TYR A 179 -10.84 1.52 12.76
N MET A 180 -9.64 2.08 12.85
CA MET A 180 -8.48 1.40 13.42
C MET A 180 -7.78 2.24 14.47
N ARG A 181 -7.48 1.61 15.61
CA ARG A 181 -6.68 2.19 16.69
C ARG A 181 -5.55 1.23 17.07
N SER A 182 -4.33 1.73 17.09
CA SER A 182 -3.19 1.02 17.69
C SER A 182 -3.02 1.43 19.14
N LEU A 183 -2.84 0.46 20.03
CA LEU A 183 -2.54 0.63 21.45
C LEU A 183 -1.15 0.07 21.74
N ALA A 184 -0.44 0.68 22.69
CA ALA A 184 0.86 0.18 23.13
C ALA A 184 0.74 -0.59 24.45
N THR A 185 1.44 -1.72 24.57
CA THR A 185 1.42 -2.49 25.83
C THR A 185 2.05 -1.72 27.00
N ARG A 186 2.99 -0.82 26.72
CA ARG A 186 3.81 -0.07 27.70
C ARG A 186 4.56 -0.93 28.71
N GLN A 187 4.34 -2.23 28.72
CA GLN A 187 5.05 -3.25 29.51
C GLN A 187 5.52 -4.36 28.57
N SER A 188 6.74 -4.83 28.77
CA SER A 188 7.39 -5.75 27.84
C SER A 188 6.89 -7.19 27.90
N ASN A 189 6.13 -7.56 28.92
CA ASN A 189 5.73 -8.94 29.20
C ASN A 189 4.22 -9.18 29.01
N LEU A 190 3.46 -8.16 28.61
CA LEU A 190 2.03 -8.27 28.34
C LEU A 190 1.75 -8.29 26.84
N ALA A 191 0.90 -9.19 26.37
CA ALA A 191 0.42 -9.21 25.00
C ALA A 191 -0.63 -8.14 24.75
N LEU A 192 -1.36 -7.74 25.79
CA LEU A 192 -2.43 -6.75 25.73
C LEU A 192 -2.15 -5.51 26.60
N SER A 193 -2.71 -4.40 26.22
CA SER A 193 -2.73 -3.17 27.00
C SER A 193 -3.83 -3.25 28.07
N LYS A 194 -3.55 -2.78 29.29
CA LYS A 194 -4.55 -2.67 30.37
C LYS A 194 -5.81 -1.87 30.01
N HIS A 195 -5.78 -1.11 28.92
CA HIS A 195 -6.90 -0.26 28.47
C HIS A 195 -7.71 -0.89 27.32
N VAL A 196 -7.39 -2.12 26.91
CA VAL A 196 -8.09 -2.81 25.80
C VAL A 196 -9.58 -2.97 26.10
N ALA A 197 -9.94 -3.42 27.32
CA ALA A 197 -11.34 -3.57 27.71
C ALA A 197 -12.14 -2.27 27.56
N GLN A 198 -11.56 -1.14 28.04
CA GLN A 198 -12.20 0.17 27.92
C GLN A 198 -12.33 0.62 26.45
N ALA A 199 -11.33 0.34 25.61
CA ALA A 199 -11.38 0.64 24.18
C ALA A 199 -12.48 -0.17 23.48
N ILE A 200 -12.60 -1.47 23.80
CA ILE A 200 -13.69 -2.33 23.30
C ILE A 200 -15.05 -1.78 23.70
N ASP A 201 -15.25 -1.41 24.97
CA ASP A 201 -16.51 -0.84 25.45
C ASP A 201 -16.89 0.46 24.71
N ILE A 202 -15.91 1.34 24.46
CA ILE A 202 -16.10 2.57 23.68
C ILE A 202 -16.52 2.26 22.23
N LEU A 203 -15.89 1.26 21.60
CA LEU A 203 -16.25 0.85 20.24
C LEU A 203 -17.63 0.19 20.18
N LYS A 204 -17.98 -0.65 21.15
CA LYS A 204 -19.33 -1.21 21.29
C LYS A 204 -20.38 -0.11 21.49
N TYR A 205 -20.06 0.93 22.27
CA TYR A 205 -20.94 2.08 22.44
C TYR A 205 -21.12 2.86 21.13
N SER A 206 -20.07 2.99 20.33
CA SER A 206 -20.08 3.68 19.04
C SER A 206 -20.83 2.94 17.93
N SER A 207 -21.41 1.77 18.22
CA SER A 207 -22.26 0.97 17.33
C SER A 207 -21.51 0.44 16.09
N PHE A 208 -20.30 -0.08 16.28
CA PHE A 208 -19.68 -0.95 15.31
C PHE A 208 -20.36 -2.33 15.34
N ASP A 209 -20.39 -3.02 14.20
CA ASP A 209 -21.04 -4.33 14.08
C ASP A 209 -20.08 -5.47 14.45
N LEU A 210 -18.78 -5.32 14.18
CA LEU A 210 -17.73 -6.28 14.52
C LEU A 210 -16.48 -5.54 15.01
N ILE A 211 -15.81 -6.10 16.02
CA ILE A 211 -14.54 -5.60 16.52
C ILE A 211 -13.47 -6.68 16.30
N ILE A 212 -12.36 -6.35 15.67
CA ILE A 212 -11.17 -7.20 15.59
C ILE A 212 -10.17 -6.71 16.62
N LEU A 213 -9.69 -7.62 17.49
CA LEU A 213 -8.62 -7.38 18.42
C LEU A 213 -7.38 -8.17 17.98
N GLU A 214 -6.32 -7.48 17.54
CA GLU A 214 -5.05 -8.09 17.15
C GLU A 214 -3.98 -7.88 18.22
N THR A 215 -3.28 -8.95 18.59
CA THR A 215 -2.18 -8.87 19.57
C THR A 215 -0.80 -8.89 18.92
N SER A 216 0.20 -8.48 19.68
CA SER A 216 1.60 -8.39 19.22
C SER A 216 2.26 -9.75 18.94
N GLY A 217 1.72 -10.88 19.43
CA GLY A 217 2.28 -12.22 19.20
C GLY A 217 3.62 -12.43 19.91
N ILE A 218 3.62 -12.32 21.23
CA ILE A 218 4.83 -12.48 22.09
C ILE A 218 5.00 -13.94 22.55
N GLY A 219 4.08 -14.83 22.20
CA GLY A 219 4.13 -16.27 22.51
C GLY A 219 3.45 -16.64 23.82
N GLN A 220 4.12 -16.52 24.97
CA GLN A 220 3.60 -17.02 26.24
C GLN A 220 2.38 -16.28 26.82
N SER A 221 2.09 -15.06 26.38
CA SER A 221 0.95 -14.26 26.84
C SER A 221 -0.19 -14.21 25.81
N ASP A 222 -0.16 -15.06 24.79
CA ASP A 222 -1.14 -15.03 23.70
C ASP A 222 -2.56 -15.42 24.16
N THR A 223 -2.68 -16.13 25.29
CA THR A 223 -3.98 -16.52 25.88
C THR A 223 -4.76 -15.37 26.53
N GLU A 224 -4.11 -14.25 26.86
CA GLU A 224 -4.79 -13.06 27.40
C GLU A 224 -5.90 -12.52 26.48
N ILE A 225 -5.84 -12.82 25.19
CA ILE A 225 -6.82 -12.38 24.21
C ILE A 225 -8.19 -13.00 24.47
N LEU A 226 -8.24 -14.20 25.05
CA LEU A 226 -9.46 -14.94 25.34
C LEU A 226 -10.38 -14.19 26.32
N ASP A 227 -9.80 -13.41 27.24
CA ASP A 227 -10.56 -12.62 28.23
C ASP A 227 -11.32 -11.44 27.58
N HIS A 228 -11.00 -11.12 26.31
CA HIS A 228 -11.49 -9.95 25.60
C HIS A 228 -12.15 -10.27 24.25
N SER A 229 -12.21 -11.55 23.87
CA SER A 229 -12.79 -11.98 22.59
C SER A 229 -13.86 -13.05 22.75
N ASP A 230 -14.82 -13.03 21.85
CA ASP A 230 -15.90 -14.03 21.77
C ASP A 230 -15.49 -15.18 20.85
N VAL A 231 -14.71 -14.89 19.80
CA VAL A 231 -14.13 -15.85 18.85
C VAL A 231 -12.61 -15.60 18.77
N SER A 232 -11.84 -16.68 18.83
CA SER A 232 -10.38 -16.61 18.80
C SER A 232 -9.78 -17.29 17.57
N LEU A 233 -8.88 -16.58 16.87
CA LEU A 233 -8.11 -17.06 15.74
C LEU A 233 -6.61 -17.08 16.10
N TYR A 234 -6.01 -18.25 16.01
CA TYR A 234 -4.56 -18.40 16.16
C TYR A 234 -3.85 -18.48 14.80
N VAL A 235 -2.88 -17.61 14.56
CA VAL A 235 -2.15 -17.53 13.29
C VAL A 235 -0.72 -18.03 13.49
N MET A 236 -0.33 -19.07 12.76
CA MET A 236 1.00 -19.66 12.80
C MET A 236 1.56 -19.90 11.40
N THR A 237 2.81 -20.30 11.31
CA THR A 237 3.46 -20.66 10.04
C THR A 237 3.93 -22.11 10.05
N PRO A 238 4.19 -22.72 8.87
CA PRO A 238 4.63 -24.12 8.79
C PRO A 238 5.87 -24.45 9.61
N GLU A 239 6.75 -23.49 9.86
CA GLU A 239 7.96 -23.71 10.67
C GLU A 239 7.66 -24.04 12.13
N PHE A 240 6.51 -23.61 12.65
CA PHE A 240 6.04 -23.92 13.99
C PHE A 240 5.12 -25.13 14.05
N GLY A 241 4.79 -25.73 12.91
CA GLY A 241 3.90 -26.89 12.77
C GLY A 241 4.56 -28.25 13.07
N ALA A 242 5.81 -28.30 13.50
CA ALA A 242 6.47 -29.56 13.88
C ALA A 242 5.88 -30.10 15.19
N ALA A 243 5.57 -31.40 15.26
CA ALA A 243 4.86 -32.04 16.36
C ALA A 243 5.46 -31.74 17.76
N THR A 244 6.79 -31.69 17.88
CA THR A 244 7.49 -31.38 19.14
C THR A 244 7.37 -29.90 19.59
N GLN A 245 6.99 -29.00 18.69
CA GLN A 245 6.78 -27.59 19.00
C GLN A 245 5.30 -27.29 19.32
N LEU A 246 4.38 -28.06 18.76
CA LEU A 246 2.93 -27.85 18.93
C LEU A 246 2.48 -28.03 20.38
N GLU A 247 3.08 -28.94 21.11
CA GLU A 247 2.79 -29.18 22.56
C GLU A 247 3.14 -27.99 23.47
N LYS A 248 3.96 -27.03 22.96
CA LYS A 248 4.37 -25.82 23.71
C LYS A 248 3.49 -24.60 23.40
N ILE A 249 2.51 -24.75 22.56
CA ILE A 249 1.65 -23.65 22.10
C ILE A 249 0.32 -23.73 22.84
N ASP A 250 0.23 -23.06 23.97
CA ASP A 250 -0.96 -23.04 24.84
C ASP A 250 -2.24 -22.60 24.08
N MET A 251 -2.11 -21.69 23.11
CA MET A 251 -3.25 -21.21 22.32
C MET A 251 -3.93 -22.31 21.49
N LEU A 252 -3.25 -23.41 21.16
CA LEU A 252 -3.89 -24.54 20.47
C LEU A 252 -4.92 -25.28 21.31
N ASP A 253 -4.90 -25.09 22.62
CA ASP A 253 -5.88 -25.67 23.55
C ASP A 253 -7.18 -24.87 23.62
N PHE A 254 -7.14 -23.59 23.22
CA PHE A 254 -8.23 -22.65 23.43
C PHE A 254 -8.75 -21.98 22.14
N ALA A 255 -7.95 -21.96 21.06
CA ALA A 255 -8.34 -21.27 19.84
C ALA A 255 -9.55 -21.94 19.17
N ASN A 256 -10.56 -21.13 18.80
CA ASN A 256 -11.69 -21.63 18.03
C ASN A 256 -11.27 -22.01 16.60
N VAL A 257 -10.33 -21.27 16.02
CA VAL A 257 -9.84 -21.48 14.67
C VAL A 257 -8.33 -21.30 14.59
N VAL A 258 -7.66 -22.09 13.75
CA VAL A 258 -6.23 -21.97 13.48
C VAL A 258 -5.98 -21.68 12.01
N ALA A 259 -5.18 -20.65 11.72
CA ALA A 259 -4.71 -20.34 10.37
C ALA A 259 -3.22 -20.67 10.25
N LEU A 260 -2.90 -21.64 9.39
CA LEU A 260 -1.54 -21.94 8.98
C LEU A 260 -1.18 -21.06 7.78
N ASN A 261 -0.67 -19.86 8.08
CA ASN A 261 -0.36 -18.86 7.06
C ASN A 261 0.99 -19.10 6.37
N LYS A 262 1.22 -18.46 5.23
CA LYS A 262 2.38 -18.71 4.36
C LYS A 262 2.43 -20.16 3.89
N PHE A 263 1.26 -20.68 3.51
CA PHE A 263 1.06 -22.07 3.12
C PHE A 263 1.82 -22.44 1.83
N ASP A 264 2.33 -21.44 1.09
CA ASP A 264 3.23 -21.61 -0.05
C ASP A 264 4.65 -22.08 0.31
N LYS A 265 4.99 -22.17 1.60
CA LYS A 265 6.28 -22.67 2.06
C LYS A 265 6.36 -24.18 2.02
N ARG A 266 7.59 -24.68 1.83
CA ARG A 266 7.88 -26.11 1.85
C ARG A 266 7.49 -26.74 3.19
N GLY A 267 6.87 -27.90 3.16
CA GLY A 267 6.43 -28.65 4.35
C GLY A 267 5.06 -28.24 4.90
N SER A 268 4.33 -27.36 4.22
CA SER A 268 3.02 -26.87 4.69
C SER A 268 1.98 -27.99 4.79
N LEU A 269 1.98 -28.95 3.86
CA LEU A 269 1.05 -30.09 3.86
C LEU A 269 1.29 -31.04 5.06
N ASP A 270 2.54 -31.23 5.46
CA ASP A 270 2.86 -32.02 6.66
C ASP A 270 2.48 -31.24 7.92
N ALA A 271 2.82 -29.95 7.95
CA ALA A 271 2.49 -29.07 9.09
C ALA A 271 0.98 -29.00 9.36
N ILE A 272 0.14 -28.85 8.31
CA ILE A 272 -1.32 -28.77 8.51
C ILE A 272 -1.88 -30.08 9.07
N ARG A 273 -1.36 -31.23 8.61
CA ARG A 273 -1.75 -32.55 9.14
C ARG A 273 -1.37 -32.68 10.63
N ASP A 274 -0.16 -32.27 11.00
CA ASP A 274 0.31 -32.37 12.39
C ASP A 274 -0.46 -31.39 13.29
N VAL A 275 -0.75 -30.16 12.84
CA VAL A 275 -1.57 -29.19 13.55
C VAL A 275 -3.01 -29.71 13.75
N LYS A 276 -3.63 -30.28 12.70
CA LYS A 276 -4.96 -30.90 12.81
C LYS A 276 -4.98 -32.03 13.83
N LYS A 277 -3.95 -32.88 13.82
CA LYS A 277 -3.82 -33.97 14.78
C LYS A 277 -3.69 -33.45 16.20
N GLN A 278 -2.87 -32.41 16.43
CA GLN A 278 -2.72 -31.79 17.75
C GLN A 278 -4.02 -31.10 18.20
N TYR A 279 -4.66 -30.34 17.33
CA TYR A 279 -5.94 -29.67 17.60
C TYR A 279 -7.03 -30.68 18.00
N ARG A 280 -7.16 -31.79 17.22
CA ARG A 280 -8.08 -32.88 17.52
C ARG A 280 -7.84 -33.47 18.93
N ARG A 281 -6.59 -33.67 19.29
CA ARG A 281 -6.19 -34.19 20.61
C ARG A 281 -6.55 -33.21 21.75
N ASN A 282 -6.26 -31.94 21.58
CA ASN A 282 -6.49 -30.92 22.60
C ASN A 282 -7.98 -30.66 22.84
N HIS A 283 -8.79 -30.71 21.79
CA HIS A 283 -10.25 -30.47 21.85
C HIS A 283 -11.08 -31.76 21.96
N ASN A 284 -10.46 -32.94 22.13
CA ASN A 284 -11.12 -34.26 22.22
C ASN A 284 -12.05 -34.60 21.04
N LEU A 285 -11.70 -34.18 19.83
CA LEU A 285 -12.49 -34.33 18.61
C LEU A 285 -12.13 -35.63 17.87
N TRP A 286 -12.20 -36.79 18.53
CA TRP A 286 -11.70 -38.07 18.01
C TRP A 286 -12.54 -38.62 16.83
N ASP A 287 -13.84 -38.32 16.82
CA ASP A 287 -14.79 -38.81 15.79
C ASP A 287 -15.02 -37.79 14.68
N THR A 288 -14.31 -36.66 14.66
CA THR A 288 -14.50 -35.59 13.67
C THR A 288 -13.63 -35.84 12.45
N ASP A 289 -14.20 -35.69 11.26
CA ASP A 289 -13.47 -35.78 10.00
C ASP A 289 -12.39 -34.68 9.89
N ASP A 290 -11.29 -35.00 9.18
CA ASP A 290 -10.19 -34.03 8.95
C ASP A 290 -10.64 -32.73 8.26
N LYS A 291 -11.73 -32.78 7.50
CA LYS A 291 -12.30 -31.63 6.78
C LYS A 291 -12.99 -30.64 7.71
N ASP A 292 -13.57 -31.16 8.81
CA ASP A 292 -14.35 -30.38 9.76
C ASP A 292 -13.51 -29.81 10.90
N ILE A 293 -12.22 -30.16 10.97
CA ILE A 293 -11.30 -29.56 11.95
C ILE A 293 -10.95 -28.15 11.51
N PRO A 294 -11.18 -27.12 12.37
CA PRO A 294 -11.07 -25.70 12.01
C PRO A 294 -9.60 -25.23 11.92
N VAL A 295 -8.82 -25.90 11.08
CA VAL A 295 -7.42 -25.58 10.77
C VAL A 295 -7.27 -25.39 9.26
N TYR A 296 -6.94 -24.16 8.85
CA TYR A 296 -6.93 -23.75 7.45
C TYR A 296 -5.53 -23.32 7.00
N GLY A 297 -5.07 -23.85 5.85
CA GLY A 297 -3.88 -23.34 5.17
C GLY A 297 -4.22 -22.04 4.41
N THR A 298 -3.44 -20.98 4.58
CA THR A 298 -3.71 -19.67 3.99
C THR A 298 -2.47 -19.02 3.41
N ILE A 299 -2.65 -18.22 2.35
CA ILE A 299 -1.61 -17.37 1.79
C ILE A 299 -2.12 -15.92 1.79
N ALA A 300 -2.04 -15.25 2.95
CA ALA A 300 -2.56 -13.89 3.11
C ALA A 300 -1.90 -12.84 2.18
N SER A 301 -0.74 -13.13 1.61
CA SER A 301 -0.09 -12.29 0.61
C SER A 301 -0.61 -12.48 -0.81
N GLN A 302 -1.46 -13.49 -1.05
CA GLN A 302 -1.99 -13.83 -2.35
C GLN A 302 -3.41 -13.26 -2.52
N PHE A 303 -3.65 -12.62 -3.67
CA PHE A 303 -4.97 -12.10 -3.99
C PHE A 303 -5.97 -13.25 -4.18
N ASN A 304 -7.14 -13.12 -3.55
CA ASN A 304 -8.24 -14.07 -3.61
C ASN A 304 -7.84 -15.54 -3.31
N ASP A 305 -7.01 -15.72 -2.28
CA ASP A 305 -6.59 -17.05 -1.85
C ASP A 305 -7.78 -17.90 -1.40
N PRO A 306 -7.96 -19.15 -1.92
CA PRO A 306 -9.09 -20.01 -1.55
C PRO A 306 -9.13 -20.36 -0.08
N GLY A 307 -7.99 -20.66 0.54
CA GLY A 307 -7.91 -20.94 1.97
C GLY A 307 -8.29 -19.74 2.84
N MET A 308 -7.96 -18.52 2.40
CA MET A 308 -8.43 -17.30 3.05
C MET A 308 -9.96 -17.14 2.93
N ASN A 309 -10.56 -17.54 1.81
CA ASN A 309 -12.02 -17.47 1.63
C ASN A 309 -12.72 -18.46 2.57
N THR A 310 -12.19 -19.69 2.68
CA THR A 310 -12.72 -20.73 3.58
C THR A 310 -12.58 -20.30 5.04
N LEU A 311 -11.40 -19.81 5.43
CA LEU A 311 -11.17 -19.26 6.77
C LEU A 311 -12.14 -18.12 7.10
N TYR A 312 -12.29 -17.17 6.19
CA TYR A 312 -13.17 -16.01 6.38
C TYR A 312 -14.63 -16.45 6.60
N LYS A 313 -15.16 -17.34 5.75
CA LYS A 313 -16.52 -17.83 5.89
C LYS A 313 -16.76 -18.51 7.22
N HIS A 314 -15.88 -19.42 7.62
CA HIS A 314 -15.99 -20.12 8.91
C HIS A 314 -15.92 -19.15 10.10
N LEU A 315 -15.04 -18.13 10.04
CA LEU A 315 -14.99 -17.09 11.06
C LEU A 315 -16.28 -16.28 11.13
N MET A 316 -16.92 -15.96 9.98
CA MET A 316 -18.18 -15.23 9.97
C MET A 316 -19.34 -16.11 10.52
N ASP A 317 -19.35 -17.40 10.24
CA ASP A 317 -20.31 -18.33 10.80
C ASP A 317 -20.20 -18.40 12.34
N LEU A 318 -18.99 -18.49 12.88
CA LEU A 318 -18.74 -18.43 14.33
C LEU A 318 -19.13 -17.07 14.94
N VAL A 319 -18.74 -15.96 14.30
CA VAL A 319 -19.09 -14.62 14.74
C VAL A 319 -20.60 -14.43 14.79
N ASN A 320 -21.34 -15.06 13.87
CA ASN A 320 -22.79 -15.00 13.82
C ASN A 320 -23.46 -15.61 15.06
N GLU A 321 -22.85 -16.62 15.69
CA GLU A 321 -23.36 -17.24 16.91
C GLU A 321 -23.37 -16.28 18.11
N PHE A 322 -22.40 -15.35 18.14
CA PHE A 322 -22.25 -14.37 19.24
C PHE A 322 -22.87 -13.01 18.91
N SER A 323 -23.47 -12.84 17.73
CA SER A 323 -23.98 -11.56 17.25
C SER A 323 -25.50 -11.48 17.34
N SER A 324 -26.00 -10.28 17.59
CA SER A 324 -27.44 -9.95 17.37
C SER A 324 -27.74 -9.62 15.90
N ASN A 325 -26.69 -9.43 15.07
CA ASN A 325 -26.77 -9.08 13.67
C ASN A 325 -26.46 -10.30 12.80
N ASP A 326 -27.06 -10.38 11.62
CA ASP A 326 -26.79 -11.44 10.65
C ASP A 326 -25.41 -11.24 9.99
N PHE A 327 -24.52 -12.22 10.15
CA PHE A 327 -23.20 -12.31 9.52
C PHE A 327 -23.11 -13.47 8.52
N SER A 328 -24.22 -13.91 7.96
CA SER A 328 -24.22 -14.96 6.93
C SER A 328 -23.43 -14.50 5.69
N SER A 329 -22.32 -15.17 5.42
CA SER A 329 -21.42 -14.80 4.33
C SER A 329 -21.92 -15.29 2.99
N SER A 330 -21.88 -14.44 1.97
CA SER A 330 -22.21 -14.76 0.58
C SER A 330 -21.04 -15.36 -0.22
N PHE A 331 -19.86 -15.51 0.38
CA PHE A 331 -18.68 -16.06 -0.29
C PHE A 331 -18.89 -17.53 -0.70
N ASN A 332 -18.74 -17.81 -2.00
CA ASN A 332 -18.74 -19.18 -2.49
C ASN A 332 -17.40 -19.83 -2.14
N LEU A 333 -17.47 -21.02 -1.55
CA LEU A 333 -16.28 -21.83 -1.29
C LEU A 333 -15.94 -22.63 -2.54
N GLU A 334 -14.79 -22.37 -3.12
CA GLU A 334 -14.13 -23.29 -4.03
C GLU A 334 -13.35 -24.28 -3.16
N ASN A 335 -13.49 -25.57 -3.42
CA ASN A 335 -12.83 -26.64 -2.64
C ASN A 335 -11.30 -26.73 -2.91
N ASP A 336 -10.68 -25.64 -3.29
CA ASP A 336 -9.29 -25.59 -3.68
C ASP A 336 -8.39 -25.35 -2.47
N ILE A 337 -7.32 -26.14 -2.38
CA ILE A 337 -6.23 -25.94 -1.44
C ILE A 337 -5.46 -24.69 -1.86
N SER A 338 -5.04 -23.88 -0.89
CA SER A 338 -4.18 -22.72 -1.18
C SER A 338 -2.88 -23.15 -1.86
N GLU A 339 -2.70 -22.75 -3.11
CA GLU A 339 -1.48 -22.96 -3.88
C GLU A 339 -0.90 -21.64 -4.34
N LYS A 340 0.43 -21.61 -4.48
CA LYS A 340 1.12 -20.40 -4.93
C LYS A 340 0.84 -20.12 -6.39
N ILE A 341 0.20 -19.00 -6.70
CA ILE A 341 0.03 -18.50 -8.05
C ILE A 341 1.28 -17.73 -8.47
N PHE A 342 1.96 -18.22 -9.50
CA PHE A 342 3.14 -17.56 -10.06
C PHE A 342 2.71 -16.55 -11.12
N ILE A 343 2.91 -15.26 -10.86
CA ILE A 343 2.75 -14.20 -11.87
C ILE A 343 3.73 -14.41 -13.02
N ILE A 344 4.96 -14.85 -12.69
CA ILE A 344 5.96 -15.25 -13.66
C ILE A 344 6.09 -16.78 -13.61
N PRO A 345 5.81 -17.51 -14.68
CA PRO A 345 5.89 -18.97 -14.69
C PRO A 345 7.25 -19.48 -14.22
N PRO A 346 7.34 -20.58 -13.46
CA PRO A 346 8.61 -21.13 -12.97
C PRO A 346 9.61 -21.45 -14.08
N LYS A 347 9.12 -21.73 -15.30
CA LYS A 347 9.95 -21.94 -16.50
C LYS A 347 10.72 -20.68 -16.94
N ARG A 348 10.31 -19.50 -16.48
CA ARG A 348 10.94 -18.20 -16.77
C ARG A 348 11.75 -17.64 -15.60
N VAL A 349 12.55 -18.48 -14.96
CA VAL A 349 13.40 -18.10 -13.82
C VAL A 349 14.34 -16.91 -14.17
N ARG A 350 14.71 -16.77 -15.45
CA ARG A 350 15.61 -15.71 -15.96
C ARG A 350 14.87 -14.54 -16.62
N TYR A 351 13.59 -14.34 -16.33
CA TYR A 351 12.75 -13.33 -17.01
C TYR A 351 13.39 -11.93 -17.07
N LEU A 352 13.94 -11.44 -15.97
CA LEU A 352 14.61 -10.13 -15.93
C LEU A 352 15.91 -10.13 -16.72
N SER A 353 16.66 -11.24 -16.69
CA SER A 353 17.86 -11.41 -17.53
C SER A 353 17.51 -11.44 -19.01
N GLU A 354 16.43 -12.13 -19.40
CA GLU A 354 15.93 -12.18 -20.77
C GLU A 354 15.56 -10.77 -21.29
N ILE A 355 14.89 -9.96 -20.47
CA ILE A 355 14.59 -8.55 -20.80
C ILE A 355 15.88 -7.76 -21.02
N SER A 356 16.85 -7.89 -20.11
CA SER A 356 18.13 -7.20 -20.22
C SER A 356 18.96 -7.65 -21.44
N GLU A 357 18.97 -8.95 -21.72
CA GLU A 357 19.65 -9.52 -22.88
C GLU A 357 19.01 -9.05 -24.19
N ASN A 358 17.67 -9.07 -24.27
CA ASN A 358 16.94 -8.57 -25.44
C ASN A 358 17.20 -7.07 -25.68
N ASN A 359 17.26 -6.28 -24.62
CA ASN A 359 17.57 -4.84 -24.75
C ASN A 359 19.01 -4.62 -25.29
N ARG A 360 19.99 -5.38 -24.79
CA ARG A 360 21.38 -5.32 -25.30
C ARG A 360 21.50 -5.75 -26.76
N ILE A 361 20.74 -6.80 -27.15
CA ILE A 361 20.70 -7.27 -28.54
C ILE A 361 20.07 -6.18 -29.42
N PHE A 362 18.98 -5.58 -28.97
CA PHE A 362 18.33 -4.46 -29.68
C PHE A 362 19.30 -3.28 -29.86
N ASP A 363 19.99 -2.85 -28.82
CA ASP A 363 20.95 -1.76 -28.87
C ASP A 363 22.07 -2.07 -29.85
N LYS A 364 22.63 -3.26 -29.81
CA LYS A 364 23.72 -3.67 -30.75
C LYS A 364 23.23 -3.67 -32.19
N ASN A 365 22.04 -4.20 -32.45
CA ASN A 365 21.47 -4.21 -33.80
C ASN A 365 21.16 -2.78 -34.29
N LEU A 366 20.69 -1.92 -33.39
CA LEU A 366 20.41 -0.53 -33.70
C LEU A 366 21.68 0.24 -34.05
N GLU A 367 22.78 0.09 -33.30
CA GLU A 367 24.06 0.74 -33.62
C GLU A 367 24.58 0.29 -35.00
N ALA A 368 24.47 -1.00 -35.34
CA ALA A 368 24.83 -1.48 -36.68
C ALA A 368 23.98 -0.83 -37.78
N GLN A 369 22.68 -0.65 -37.54
CA GLN A 369 21.81 0.03 -38.51
C GLN A 369 22.11 1.55 -38.62
N ILE A 370 22.52 2.18 -37.53
CA ILE A 370 22.95 3.58 -37.49
C ILE A 370 24.20 3.76 -38.37
N GLU A 371 25.20 2.91 -38.23
CA GLU A 371 26.40 2.93 -39.05
C GLU A 371 26.08 2.76 -40.55
N ILE A 372 25.19 1.85 -40.91
CA ILE A 372 24.74 1.66 -42.29
C ILE A 372 24.04 2.92 -42.81
N ALA A 373 23.17 3.53 -42.01
CA ALA A 373 22.45 4.76 -42.38
C ALA A 373 23.40 5.94 -42.65
N ASP A 374 24.40 6.14 -41.78
CA ASP A 374 25.37 7.21 -41.95
C ASP A 374 26.26 6.99 -43.19
N ARG A 375 26.65 5.74 -43.48
CA ARG A 375 27.34 5.39 -44.70
C ARG A 375 26.50 5.64 -45.95
N LEU A 376 25.22 5.25 -45.95
CA LEU A 376 24.28 5.52 -47.03
C LEU A 376 24.07 7.02 -47.23
N TYR A 377 23.95 7.78 -46.13
CA TYR A 377 23.83 9.23 -46.17
C TYR A 377 25.06 9.90 -46.83
N GLY A 378 26.27 9.53 -46.38
CA GLY A 378 27.51 10.04 -46.94
C GLY A 378 27.67 9.73 -48.41
N LEU A 379 27.39 8.48 -48.84
CA LEU A 379 27.42 8.08 -50.25
C LEU A 379 26.37 8.81 -51.09
N THR A 380 25.17 9.04 -50.53
CA THR A 380 24.10 9.78 -51.22
C THR A 380 24.49 11.27 -51.41
N LEU A 381 25.16 11.88 -50.44
CA LEU A 381 25.68 13.23 -50.58
C LEU A 381 26.77 13.30 -51.65
N ALA A 382 27.75 12.36 -51.63
CA ALA A 382 28.79 12.29 -52.62
C ALA A 382 28.24 12.09 -54.05
N LEU A 383 27.19 11.29 -54.19
CA LEU A 383 26.53 11.07 -55.49
C LEU A 383 25.91 12.35 -56.07
N LYS A 384 25.43 13.27 -55.20
CA LYS A 384 24.85 14.55 -55.65
C LYS A 384 25.87 15.54 -56.22
N GLU A 385 27.12 15.43 -55.81
CA GLU A 385 28.22 16.31 -56.26
C GLU A 385 28.92 15.80 -57.53
N LEU A 386 28.60 14.57 -57.98
CA LEU A 386 29.21 13.99 -59.16
C LEU A 386 28.37 14.20 -60.41
N GLU A 387 29.00 14.37 -61.55
CA GLU A 387 28.35 14.41 -62.85
C GLU A 387 27.66 13.09 -63.18
N ASN A 388 26.41 13.17 -63.60
CA ASN A 388 25.60 12.01 -63.98
C ASN A 388 26.30 11.19 -65.06
N ASN A 389 26.38 9.87 -64.88
CA ASN A 389 27.04 8.91 -65.76
C ASN A 389 28.59 8.90 -65.77
N SER A 390 29.28 9.58 -64.88
CA SER A 390 30.71 9.36 -64.65
C SER A 390 30.98 7.95 -64.16
N ILE A 391 32.19 7.44 -64.32
CA ILE A 391 32.57 6.10 -63.80
C ILE A 391 32.38 6.07 -62.27
N ALA A 392 32.83 7.13 -61.59
CA ALA A 392 32.69 7.27 -60.13
C ALA A 392 31.21 7.27 -59.68
N TYR A 393 30.29 7.88 -60.43
CA TYR A 393 28.86 7.88 -60.16
C TYR A 393 28.30 6.47 -60.17
N LYS A 394 28.60 5.66 -61.19
CA LYS A 394 28.14 4.28 -61.35
C LYS A 394 28.68 3.35 -60.24
N GLU A 395 29.94 3.54 -59.83
CA GLU A 395 30.54 2.77 -58.75
C GLU A 395 29.87 3.06 -57.41
N ILE A 396 29.62 4.35 -57.09
CA ILE A 396 28.96 4.75 -55.84
C ILE A 396 27.51 4.28 -55.85
N GLU A 397 26.78 4.41 -56.98
CA GLU A 397 25.41 3.92 -57.10
C GLU A 397 25.29 2.40 -56.86
N SER A 398 26.23 1.63 -57.45
CA SER A 398 26.33 0.18 -57.20
C SER A 398 26.57 -0.14 -55.71
N LYS A 399 27.46 0.64 -55.08
CA LYS A 399 27.78 0.46 -53.66
C LYS A 399 26.61 0.80 -52.76
N ILE A 400 25.82 1.86 -53.03
CA ILE A 400 24.57 2.21 -52.35
C ILE A 400 23.59 1.07 -52.47
N LYS A 401 23.37 0.49 -53.65
CA LYS A 401 22.47 -0.66 -53.87
C LYS A 401 22.88 -1.87 -53.01
N THR A 402 24.19 -2.14 -52.96
CA THR A 402 24.69 -3.27 -52.14
C THR A 402 24.49 -3.05 -50.66
N ILE A 403 24.82 -1.86 -50.13
CA ILE A 403 24.68 -1.55 -48.70
C ILE A 403 23.19 -1.45 -48.29
N SER A 404 22.33 -0.98 -49.18
CA SER A 404 20.89 -0.88 -48.89
C SER A 404 20.19 -2.22 -48.68
N LEU A 405 20.80 -3.35 -49.14
CA LEU A 405 20.26 -4.68 -48.90
C LEU A 405 20.30 -5.06 -47.38
N ASP A 406 21.30 -4.57 -46.68
CA ASP A 406 21.46 -4.81 -45.24
C ASP A 406 20.72 -3.78 -44.36
N PHE A 407 20.13 -2.77 -45.02
CA PHE A 407 19.40 -1.72 -44.30
C PHE A 407 17.96 -2.09 -44.07
N ASN A 408 17.48 -1.92 -42.83
CA ASN A 408 16.12 -2.30 -42.45
C ASN A 408 15.07 -1.41 -43.18
N PRO A 409 14.12 -1.99 -43.92
CA PRO A 409 13.10 -1.20 -44.66
C PRO A 409 12.26 -0.29 -43.76
N ARG A 410 12.10 -0.62 -42.47
CA ARG A 410 11.40 0.21 -41.50
C ARG A 410 12.20 1.50 -41.23
N ASN A 411 13.51 1.40 -41.11
CA ASN A 411 14.39 2.56 -40.93
C ASN A 411 14.40 3.47 -42.15
N GLN A 412 14.35 2.88 -43.35
CA GLN A 412 14.23 3.68 -44.58
C GLN A 412 12.95 4.50 -44.58
N LYS A 413 11.80 3.91 -44.22
CA LYS A 413 10.53 4.65 -44.12
C LYS A 413 10.59 5.79 -43.10
N ILE A 414 11.30 5.61 -41.98
CA ILE A 414 11.48 6.66 -40.98
C ILE A 414 12.21 7.86 -41.60
N ILE A 415 13.28 7.62 -42.34
CA ILE A 415 14.07 8.65 -43.00
C ILE A 415 13.22 9.38 -44.05
N ASP A 416 12.53 8.64 -44.90
CA ASP A 416 11.73 9.19 -45.99
C ASP A 416 10.58 10.11 -45.46
N HIS A 417 9.97 9.76 -44.34
CA HIS A 417 8.89 10.52 -43.73
C HIS A 417 9.35 11.52 -42.66
N TRP A 418 10.65 11.60 -42.36
CA TRP A 418 11.17 12.46 -41.27
C TRP A 418 10.77 13.94 -41.43
N LYS A 419 10.88 14.46 -42.64
CA LYS A 419 10.55 15.85 -42.94
C LYS A 419 9.07 16.16 -42.72
N GLU A 420 8.21 15.28 -43.19
CA GLU A 420 6.76 15.36 -43.01
C GLU A 420 6.37 15.25 -41.52
N PHE A 421 7.01 14.37 -40.81
CA PHE A 421 6.82 14.20 -39.38
C PHE A 421 7.20 15.49 -38.63
N CYS A 422 8.35 16.09 -38.89
CA CYS A 422 8.76 17.36 -38.30
C CYS A 422 7.77 18.50 -38.60
N GLU A 423 7.25 18.58 -39.82
CA GLU A 423 6.26 19.60 -40.21
C GLU A 423 4.91 19.39 -39.51
N SER A 424 4.53 18.17 -39.21
CA SER A 424 3.29 17.86 -38.47
C SER A 424 3.24 18.48 -37.08
N TYR A 425 4.39 18.57 -36.40
CA TYR A 425 4.51 19.18 -35.07
C TYR A 425 4.56 20.71 -35.07
N LYS A 426 4.80 21.33 -36.24
CA LYS A 426 4.76 22.80 -36.41
C LYS A 426 3.36 23.33 -36.61
N LYS A 427 2.36 22.47 -36.93
CA LYS A 427 0.95 22.82 -37.06
C LYS A 427 0.34 23.12 -35.70
N ASP A 428 -0.73 23.89 -35.64
CA ASP A 428 -1.44 24.19 -34.37
C ASP A 428 -2.00 22.94 -33.67
N PHE A 429 -2.29 21.87 -34.43
CA PHE A 429 -2.80 20.61 -33.93
C PHE A 429 -2.06 19.43 -34.55
N PHE A 430 -1.65 18.50 -33.73
CA PHE A 430 -1.21 17.17 -34.13
C PHE A 430 -2.41 16.22 -34.10
N SER A 431 -2.67 15.52 -35.21
CA SER A 431 -3.83 14.62 -35.30
C SER A 431 -3.39 13.19 -35.62
N PHE A 432 -3.96 12.24 -34.91
CA PHE A 432 -3.73 10.82 -35.10
C PHE A 432 -5.00 10.00 -34.89
N ASN A 433 -5.06 8.83 -35.50
CA ASN A 433 -6.24 7.98 -35.47
C ASN A 433 -6.07 6.83 -34.46
N VAL A 434 -7.00 6.70 -33.50
CA VAL A 434 -7.05 5.61 -32.54
C VAL A 434 -8.41 4.93 -32.63
N ARG A 435 -8.41 3.66 -32.98
CA ARG A 435 -9.63 2.83 -33.08
C ARG A 435 -10.74 3.51 -33.92
N GLY A 436 -10.36 4.12 -35.03
CA GLY A 436 -11.29 4.80 -35.96
C GLY A 436 -11.74 6.23 -35.54
N LYS A 437 -11.25 6.72 -34.40
CA LYS A 437 -11.50 8.11 -33.97
C LYS A 437 -10.27 8.97 -34.20
N ASN A 438 -10.45 10.10 -34.86
CA ASN A 438 -9.40 11.09 -35.09
C ASN A 438 -9.24 11.97 -33.83
N ILE A 439 -8.10 11.84 -33.13
CA ILE A 439 -7.76 12.63 -31.93
C ILE A 439 -6.89 13.79 -32.37
N LYS A 440 -7.27 15.02 -32.01
CA LYS A 440 -6.50 16.23 -32.26
C LYS A 440 -5.95 16.80 -30.96
N ILE A 441 -4.65 17.02 -30.91
CA ILE A 441 -3.95 17.56 -29.73
C ILE A 441 -3.30 18.89 -30.13
N ALA A 442 -3.50 19.92 -29.30
CA ALA A 442 -2.84 21.21 -29.51
C ALA A 442 -1.32 21.06 -29.28
N THR A 443 -0.53 21.50 -30.23
CA THR A 443 0.94 21.42 -30.24
C THR A 443 1.61 22.52 -29.44
N THR A 444 0.87 23.58 -29.10
CA THR A 444 1.35 24.75 -28.35
C THR A 444 0.53 24.99 -27.10
N SER A 445 1.11 25.67 -26.12
CA SER A 445 0.46 26.29 -24.97
C SER A 445 0.74 27.80 -24.98
N ASN A 446 -0.13 28.61 -24.41
CA ASN A 446 0.10 30.02 -24.25
C ASN A 446 0.84 30.31 -22.94
N SER A 447 1.87 31.15 -23.00
CA SER A 447 2.55 31.70 -21.83
C SER A 447 1.68 32.78 -21.14
N LEU A 448 2.09 33.22 -19.96
CA LEU A 448 1.46 34.37 -19.29
C LEU A 448 1.54 35.67 -20.11
N SER A 449 2.53 35.75 -21.01
CA SER A 449 2.66 36.89 -21.97
C SER A 449 1.94 36.68 -23.30
N ASN A 450 1.05 35.69 -23.39
CA ASN A 450 0.32 35.29 -24.60
C ASN A 450 1.21 34.82 -25.79
N SER A 451 2.45 34.47 -25.54
CA SER A 451 3.33 33.87 -26.55
C SER A 451 3.02 32.37 -26.68
N LYS A 452 2.98 31.85 -27.91
CA LYS A 452 2.80 30.42 -28.17
C LYS A 452 4.11 29.67 -27.86
N ILE A 453 4.06 28.76 -26.88
CA ILE A 453 5.18 27.88 -26.51
C ILE A 453 4.87 26.48 -27.06
N PRO A 454 5.75 25.91 -27.93
CA PRO A 454 5.58 24.54 -28.40
C PRO A 454 5.71 23.54 -27.24
N LYS A 455 4.80 22.58 -27.16
CA LYS A 455 4.83 21.51 -26.15
C LYS A 455 5.94 20.49 -26.42
N VAL A 456 6.27 20.29 -27.70
CA VAL A 456 7.32 19.38 -28.16
C VAL A 456 8.19 20.11 -29.16
N VAL A 457 9.49 20.08 -28.96
CA VAL A 457 10.49 20.60 -29.90
C VAL A 457 11.27 19.40 -30.42
N LEU A 458 11.18 19.18 -31.73
CA LEU A 458 11.93 18.10 -32.38
C LEU A 458 13.35 18.56 -32.70
N PRO A 459 14.35 17.66 -32.60
CA PRO A 459 15.72 17.97 -32.93
C PRO A 459 15.90 18.23 -34.46
N LYS A 460 16.86 19.06 -34.79
CA LYS A 460 17.23 19.37 -36.17
C LYS A 460 18.39 18.48 -36.58
N PHE A 461 18.10 17.24 -36.97
CA PHE A 461 19.10 16.34 -37.48
C PHE A 461 19.24 16.46 -39.01
N SER A 462 20.50 16.34 -39.49
CA SER A 462 20.84 16.22 -40.91
C SER A 462 21.28 14.81 -41.27
N SER A 463 21.94 14.12 -40.35
CA SER A 463 22.40 12.75 -40.53
C SER A 463 21.28 11.74 -40.40
N TRP A 464 21.28 10.71 -41.24
CA TRP A 464 20.28 9.63 -41.18
C TRP A 464 20.49 8.74 -39.95
N GLY A 465 21.71 8.55 -39.49
CA GLY A 465 22.01 7.81 -38.26
C GLY A 465 21.44 8.47 -37.03
N ASP A 466 21.53 9.80 -36.91
CA ASP A 466 20.98 10.54 -35.79
C ASP A 466 19.46 10.45 -35.74
N ILE A 467 18.80 10.50 -36.91
CA ILE A 467 17.35 10.34 -37.02
C ILE A 467 16.93 8.96 -36.51
N ILE A 468 17.62 7.91 -36.93
CA ILE A 468 17.32 6.54 -36.51
C ILE A 468 17.61 6.33 -35.03
N ARG A 469 18.72 6.84 -34.52
CA ARG A 469 19.09 6.78 -33.11
C ARG A 469 18.00 7.43 -32.26
N TRP A 470 17.66 8.65 -32.60
CA TRP A 470 16.64 9.39 -31.84
C TRP A 470 15.27 8.71 -31.88
N THR A 471 14.83 8.27 -33.06
CA THR A 471 13.52 7.64 -33.22
C THR A 471 13.38 6.34 -32.46
N ASN A 472 14.43 5.50 -32.44
CA ASN A 472 14.35 4.17 -31.83
C ASN A 472 14.80 4.13 -30.36
N LYS A 473 15.60 5.10 -29.89
CA LYS A 473 16.16 5.11 -28.54
C LYS A 473 15.54 6.19 -27.65
N GLU A 474 15.49 7.42 -28.13
CA GLU A 474 15.09 8.57 -27.31
C GLU A 474 13.60 8.90 -27.41
N ASN A 475 13.00 8.62 -28.55
CA ASN A 475 11.59 8.96 -28.85
C ASN A 475 10.61 7.79 -28.68
N CYS A 476 11.05 6.64 -28.16
CA CYS A 476 10.19 5.45 -28.04
C CYS A 476 8.93 5.70 -27.19
N LEU A 477 8.99 6.56 -26.18
CA LEU A 477 7.84 6.91 -25.33
C LEU A 477 6.83 7.82 -26.02
N LEU A 478 7.23 8.67 -26.97
CA LEU A 478 6.32 9.50 -27.74
C LEU A 478 5.48 8.68 -28.74
N TYR A 479 6.04 7.58 -29.25
CA TYR A 479 5.35 6.68 -30.17
C TYR A 479 4.42 5.69 -29.49
N THR A 480 4.71 5.28 -28.26
CA THR A 480 3.98 4.22 -27.56
C THR A 480 2.99 4.72 -26.52
N SER A 481 3.10 5.99 -26.08
CA SER A 481 2.18 6.59 -25.12
C SER A 481 1.12 7.43 -25.85
N PRO A 482 -0.16 7.04 -25.78
CA PRO A 482 -1.25 7.85 -26.33
C PRO A 482 -1.59 9.07 -25.45
N SER A 483 -0.86 9.28 -24.36
CA SER A 483 -1.07 10.41 -23.44
C SER A 483 0.02 11.46 -23.64
N PRO A 484 -0.31 12.68 -24.09
CA PRO A 484 0.61 13.80 -23.98
C PRO A 484 0.74 14.15 -22.50
N ARG A 485 1.93 14.01 -21.95
CA ARG A 485 2.25 14.58 -20.65
C ARG A 485 2.55 16.05 -20.76
#